data_921888d0476f5937d37430be008e7c9e
#
_entry.id   921888d0476f5937d37430be008e7c9e
#
_cell.length_a   1.000
_cell.length_b   1.000
_cell.length_c   1.000
_cell.angle_alpha   90.00
_cell.angle_beta   90.00
_cell.angle_gamma   90.00
#
_symmetry.space_group_name_H-M   'P 1'
#
loop_
_entity.id
_entity.type
_entity.pdbx_description
1 polymer ?
#
loop_
_entity_poly.entity_id
_entity_poly.type
_entity_poly.pdbx_seq_one_letter_code
_entity_poly.pdbx_strand_id
1 'polypeptide(L)'
;MKTLFTWALSSALFVATLAPTVSAAETTTHTVVSGDSLWKIAVKYEVGLSEIKSANTHIKNYDLIYPGQIIHIPGVSSAVTAYEQEVIRLVNEIRVNNGLQPLAHHWELSRVARYKSQDMRDNRYFSHTSPTYGSPFQMIKDFGISYRMAGENIAHGYATPQKVVDAWMNSSGHRANILNASYTHIGVGYVSGGNYWTQMFIRK
;
A
#
# COMPACT_ATOMS: atom_id res chain seq x y z
N MET A 1 61.60 -14.96 -35.15
CA MET A 1 60.73 -15.16 -34.04
C MET A 1 59.65 -14.08 -34.09
N LYS A 2 58.42 -14.45 -34.45
CA LYS A 2 57.27 -13.53 -34.48
C LYS A 2 56.36 -13.88 -33.32
N THR A 3 56.27 -13.02 -32.30
CA THR A 3 55.38 -13.16 -31.14
C THR A 3 54.00 -12.64 -31.54
N LEU A 4 53.00 -13.54 -31.47
CA LEU A 4 51.59 -13.24 -31.65
C LEU A 4 51.01 -12.81 -30.30
N PHE A 5 50.52 -11.58 -30.20
CA PHE A 5 49.71 -11.10 -29.08
C PHE A 5 48.24 -11.44 -29.34
N THR A 6 47.69 -12.33 -28.54
CA THR A 6 46.26 -12.62 -28.52
C THR A 6 45.55 -11.66 -27.57
N TRP A 7 44.65 -10.86 -28.11
CA TRP A 7 43.73 -10.01 -27.33
C TRP A 7 42.52 -10.85 -26.91
N ALA A 8 42.34 -11.05 -25.63
CA ALA A 8 41.11 -11.61 -25.09
C ALA A 8 40.06 -10.51 -24.93
N LEU A 9 39.00 -10.55 -25.74
CA LEU A 9 37.81 -9.72 -25.53
C LEU A 9 37.03 -10.28 -24.35
N SER A 10 37.00 -9.53 -23.24
CA SER A 10 36.11 -9.80 -22.11
C SER A 10 34.77 -9.15 -22.40
N SER A 11 33.76 -9.95 -22.74
CA SER A 11 32.39 -9.50 -22.92
C SER A 11 31.75 -9.33 -21.55
N ALA A 12 31.64 -8.10 -21.06
CA ALA A 12 30.86 -7.78 -19.90
C ALA A 12 29.34 -7.87 -20.23
N LEU A 13 28.67 -8.88 -19.69
CA LEU A 13 27.24 -9.04 -19.81
C LEU A 13 26.56 -7.97 -18.92
N PHE A 14 26.03 -6.91 -19.54
CA PHE A 14 25.23 -5.89 -18.86
C PHE A 14 23.84 -6.46 -18.66
N VAL A 15 23.54 -6.97 -17.48
CA VAL A 15 22.17 -7.34 -17.08
C VAL A 15 21.45 -6.03 -16.74
N ALA A 16 20.70 -5.50 -17.70
CA ALA A 16 19.78 -4.39 -17.46
C ALA A 16 18.62 -4.90 -16.60
N THR A 17 18.61 -4.54 -15.33
CA THR A 17 17.46 -4.72 -14.47
C THR A 17 16.39 -3.73 -14.91
N LEU A 18 15.40 -4.19 -15.68
CA LEU A 18 14.18 -3.43 -15.94
C LEU A 18 13.46 -3.18 -14.61
N ALA A 19 13.45 -1.94 -14.17
CA ALA A 19 12.54 -1.53 -13.11
C ALA A 19 11.10 -1.72 -13.62
N PRO A 20 10.19 -2.31 -12.82
CA PRO A 20 8.81 -2.47 -13.25
C PRO A 20 8.21 -1.08 -13.50
N THR A 21 7.75 -0.85 -14.72
CA THR A 21 6.93 0.32 -15.05
C THR A 21 5.62 0.17 -14.28
N VAL A 22 5.35 1.10 -13.36
CA VAL A 22 4.06 1.17 -12.68
C VAL A 22 3.01 1.47 -13.75
N SER A 23 2.27 0.45 -14.15
CA SER A 23 1.13 0.60 -15.05
C SER A 23 0.08 1.50 -14.40
N ALA A 24 -0.59 2.33 -15.22
CA ALA A 24 -1.73 3.13 -14.76
C ALA A 24 -2.77 2.23 -14.07
N ALA A 25 -3.45 2.77 -13.08
CA ALA A 25 -4.52 2.04 -12.39
C ALA A 25 -5.55 1.52 -13.40
N GLU A 26 -5.71 0.21 -13.49
CA GLU A 26 -6.69 -0.41 -14.39
C GLU A 26 -8.09 -0.11 -13.85
N THR A 27 -8.90 0.57 -14.66
CA THR A 27 -10.32 0.79 -14.35
C THR A 27 -11.07 -0.49 -14.68
N THR A 28 -11.57 -1.17 -13.67
CA THR A 28 -12.46 -2.32 -13.84
C THR A 28 -13.91 -1.85 -13.78
N THR A 29 -14.85 -2.65 -14.30
CA THR A 29 -16.28 -2.35 -14.17
C THR A 29 -16.99 -3.45 -13.42
N HIS A 30 -18.05 -3.09 -12.68
CA HIS A 30 -18.97 -4.01 -12.03
C HIS A 30 -20.38 -3.79 -12.57
N THR A 31 -21.00 -4.84 -13.07
CA THR A 31 -22.43 -4.79 -13.43
C THR A 31 -23.25 -5.10 -12.19
N VAL A 32 -24.09 -4.16 -11.79
CA VAL A 32 -24.94 -4.28 -10.60
C VAL A 32 -25.88 -5.49 -10.73
N VAL A 33 -25.94 -6.28 -9.69
CA VAL A 33 -26.91 -7.37 -9.55
C VAL A 33 -27.88 -7.10 -8.39
N SER A 34 -29.00 -7.85 -8.35
CA SER A 34 -29.97 -7.69 -7.27
C SER A 34 -29.34 -7.89 -5.89
N GLY A 35 -29.58 -6.95 -4.97
CA GLY A 35 -29.02 -6.96 -3.62
C GLY A 35 -27.69 -6.23 -3.46
N ASP A 36 -27.09 -5.69 -4.54
CA ASP A 36 -25.94 -4.81 -4.46
C ASP A 36 -26.28 -3.44 -3.85
N SER A 37 -25.27 -2.84 -3.27
CA SER A 37 -25.20 -1.42 -2.96
C SER A 37 -23.79 -0.93 -3.27
N LEU A 38 -23.59 0.37 -3.47
CA LEU A 38 -22.23 0.91 -3.70
C LEU A 38 -21.28 0.56 -2.57
N TRP A 39 -21.78 0.49 -1.32
CA TRP A 39 -20.94 0.06 -0.18
C TRP A 39 -20.51 -1.41 -0.29
N LYS A 40 -21.43 -2.33 -0.64
CA LYS A 40 -21.09 -3.75 -0.84
C LYS A 40 -20.08 -3.92 -1.98
N ILE A 41 -20.25 -3.16 -3.06
CA ILE A 41 -19.32 -3.14 -4.20
C ILE A 41 -17.95 -2.60 -3.75
N ALA A 42 -17.92 -1.51 -2.98
CA ALA A 42 -16.69 -0.96 -2.42
C ALA A 42 -15.92 -1.99 -1.59
N VAL A 43 -16.60 -2.69 -0.69
CA VAL A 43 -16.01 -3.77 0.12
C VAL A 43 -15.50 -4.91 -0.76
N LYS A 44 -16.30 -5.35 -1.74
CA LYS A 44 -15.94 -6.45 -2.65
C LYS A 44 -14.65 -6.20 -3.42
N TYR A 45 -14.42 -4.95 -3.84
CA TYR A 45 -13.25 -4.56 -4.63
C TYR A 45 -12.15 -3.90 -3.79
N GLU A 46 -12.29 -3.85 -2.47
CA GLU A 46 -11.33 -3.24 -1.54
C GLU A 46 -10.97 -1.78 -1.89
N VAL A 47 -11.98 -1.01 -2.33
CA VAL A 47 -11.87 0.40 -2.65
C VAL A 47 -12.77 1.23 -1.76
N GLY A 48 -12.42 2.49 -1.54
CA GLY A 48 -13.26 3.36 -0.74
C GLY A 48 -14.55 3.78 -1.45
N LEU A 49 -15.60 3.98 -0.68
CA LEU A 49 -16.88 4.45 -1.20
C LEU A 49 -16.75 5.85 -1.85
N SER A 50 -15.89 6.71 -1.31
CA SER A 50 -15.57 8.02 -1.86
C SER A 50 -14.92 7.91 -3.24
N GLU A 51 -14.02 6.96 -3.43
CA GLU A 51 -13.32 6.72 -4.69
C GLU A 51 -14.28 6.18 -5.74
N ILE A 52 -15.18 5.25 -5.38
CA ILE A 52 -16.23 4.78 -6.30
C ILE A 52 -17.15 5.94 -6.70
N LYS A 53 -17.60 6.76 -5.75
CA LYS A 53 -18.43 7.94 -6.06
C LYS A 53 -17.72 8.89 -7.01
N SER A 54 -16.44 9.17 -6.78
CA SER A 54 -15.63 10.05 -7.65
C SER A 54 -15.43 9.49 -9.06
N ALA A 55 -15.34 8.16 -9.21
CA ALA A 55 -15.23 7.51 -10.51
C ALA A 55 -16.56 7.39 -11.26
N ASN A 56 -17.70 7.67 -10.59
CA ASN A 56 -19.06 7.49 -11.13
C ASN A 56 -19.91 8.75 -10.96
N THR A 57 -19.38 9.91 -11.32
CA THR A 57 -20.05 11.21 -11.15
C THR A 57 -21.34 11.35 -11.97
N HIS A 58 -21.58 10.48 -12.95
CA HIS A 58 -22.81 10.39 -13.72
C HIS A 58 -23.98 9.84 -12.90
N ILE A 59 -23.74 9.19 -11.75
CA ILE A 59 -24.77 8.65 -10.86
C ILE A 59 -25.32 9.79 -10.00
N LYS A 60 -26.58 10.13 -10.21
CA LYS A 60 -27.23 11.23 -9.48
C LYS A 60 -27.55 10.91 -8.01
N ASN A 61 -27.91 9.65 -7.74
CA ASN A 61 -28.22 9.19 -6.40
C ASN A 61 -27.44 7.90 -6.11
N TYR A 62 -26.43 8.00 -5.27
CA TYR A 62 -25.56 6.90 -4.93
C TYR A 62 -26.19 5.84 -4.01
N ASP A 63 -27.32 6.17 -3.37
CA ASP A 63 -28.07 5.24 -2.55
C ASP A 63 -29.06 4.39 -3.36
N LEU A 64 -29.20 4.70 -4.66
CA LEU A 64 -30.13 4.05 -5.57
C LEU A 64 -29.44 3.62 -6.85
N ILE A 65 -28.99 2.37 -6.89
CA ILE A 65 -28.41 1.71 -8.08
C ILE A 65 -29.31 0.55 -8.50
N TYR A 66 -29.33 0.24 -9.79
CA TYR A 66 -30.24 -0.74 -10.36
C TYR A 66 -29.49 -1.91 -11.01
N PRO A 67 -30.04 -3.13 -10.99
CA PRO A 67 -29.49 -4.27 -11.74
C PRO A 67 -29.27 -3.91 -13.21
N GLY A 68 -28.10 -4.30 -13.74
CA GLY A 68 -27.64 -3.98 -15.08
C GLY A 68 -26.88 -2.66 -15.19
N GLN A 69 -26.90 -1.80 -14.19
CA GLN A 69 -26.11 -0.57 -14.16
C GLN A 69 -24.62 -0.89 -14.08
N ILE A 70 -23.79 -0.15 -14.85
CA ILE A 70 -22.33 -0.31 -14.82
C ILE A 70 -21.74 0.67 -13.83
N ILE A 71 -20.93 0.14 -12.89
CA ILE A 71 -20.17 0.91 -11.91
C ILE A 71 -18.69 0.84 -12.29
N HIS A 72 -18.04 1.97 -12.49
CA HIS A 72 -16.60 2.06 -12.66
C HIS A 72 -15.90 1.90 -11.32
N ILE A 73 -15.02 0.91 -11.23
CA ILE A 73 -14.23 0.62 -10.03
C ILE A 73 -12.84 1.19 -10.22
N PRO A 74 -12.46 2.23 -9.46
CA PRO A 74 -11.10 2.75 -9.52
C PRO A 74 -10.14 1.70 -8.96
N GLY A 75 -9.19 1.27 -9.77
CA GLY A 75 -8.19 0.28 -9.36
C GLY A 75 -6.99 0.92 -8.67
N VAL A 76 -6.40 0.18 -7.75
CA VAL A 76 -4.99 0.36 -7.38
C VAL A 76 -4.18 -0.48 -8.35
N SER A 77 -3.07 0.06 -8.87
CA SER A 77 -2.20 -0.70 -9.76
C SER A 77 -1.83 -2.05 -9.12
N SER A 78 -1.91 -3.14 -9.89
CA SER A 78 -1.53 -4.47 -9.44
C SER A 78 -0.10 -4.53 -8.89
N ALA A 79 0.82 -3.76 -9.48
CA ALA A 79 2.19 -3.64 -8.99
C ALA A 79 2.27 -2.96 -7.61
N VAL A 80 1.45 -1.93 -7.35
CA VAL A 80 1.37 -1.28 -6.02
C VAL A 80 0.83 -2.26 -4.99
N THR A 81 -0.26 -2.96 -5.31
CA THR A 81 -0.84 -3.98 -4.42
C THR A 81 0.15 -5.10 -4.13
N ALA A 82 0.88 -5.58 -5.14
CA ALA A 82 1.91 -6.62 -4.95
C ALA A 82 3.04 -6.15 -4.03
N TYR A 83 3.46 -4.89 -4.12
CA TYR A 83 4.49 -4.32 -3.23
C TYR A 83 4.01 -4.24 -1.79
N GLU A 84 2.79 -3.80 -1.56
CA GLU A 84 2.19 -3.72 -0.22
C GLU A 84 2.00 -5.11 0.40
N GLN A 85 1.53 -6.08 -0.37
CA GLN A 85 1.38 -7.47 0.08
C GLN A 85 2.73 -8.11 0.42
N GLU A 86 3.77 -7.82 -0.36
CA GLU A 86 5.11 -8.34 -0.07
C GLU A 86 5.69 -7.74 1.21
N VAL A 87 5.46 -6.45 1.51
CA VAL A 87 5.83 -5.87 2.81
C VAL A 87 5.11 -6.58 3.95
N ILE A 88 3.80 -6.84 3.81
CA ILE A 88 3.02 -7.56 4.84
C ILE A 88 3.57 -8.97 5.06
N ARG A 89 3.88 -9.68 3.98
CA ARG A 89 4.48 -11.03 4.03
C ARG A 89 5.81 -11.03 4.78
N LEU A 90 6.74 -10.14 4.41
CA LEU A 90 8.06 -10.00 5.03
C LEU A 90 7.96 -9.67 6.52
N VAL A 91 7.08 -8.73 6.88
CA VAL A 91 6.83 -8.38 8.28
C VAL A 91 6.28 -9.56 9.07
N ASN A 92 5.35 -10.31 8.50
CA ASN A 92 4.79 -11.49 9.17
C ASN A 92 5.82 -12.62 9.32
N GLU A 93 6.69 -12.81 8.34
CA GLU A 93 7.83 -13.74 8.44
C GLU A 93 8.77 -13.34 9.59
N ILE A 94 9.15 -12.06 9.69
CA ILE A 94 9.95 -11.53 10.78
C ILE A 94 9.26 -11.77 12.14
N ARG A 95 7.96 -11.50 12.23
CA ARG A 95 7.20 -11.72 13.48
C ARG A 95 7.19 -13.17 13.89
N VAL A 96 6.89 -14.08 12.97
CA VAL A 96 6.89 -15.53 13.24
C VAL A 96 8.28 -16.00 13.71
N ASN A 97 9.35 -15.56 13.07
CA ASN A 97 10.73 -15.87 13.44
C ASN A 97 11.12 -15.31 14.82
N ASN A 98 10.38 -14.32 15.33
CA ASN A 98 10.52 -13.79 16.70
C ASN A 98 9.47 -14.33 17.69
N GLY A 99 8.77 -15.41 17.36
CA GLY A 99 7.78 -16.06 18.23
C GLY A 99 6.46 -15.29 18.39
N LEU A 100 6.16 -14.36 17.46
CA LEU A 100 4.94 -13.54 17.50
C LEU A 100 3.91 -14.07 16.51
N GLN A 101 2.63 -13.83 16.80
CA GLN A 101 1.55 -14.12 15.85
C GLN A 101 1.65 -13.20 14.63
N PRO A 102 1.39 -13.71 13.42
CA PRO A 102 1.28 -12.87 12.23
C PRO A 102 0.12 -11.89 12.37
N LEU A 103 0.25 -10.73 11.74
CA LEU A 103 -0.79 -9.72 11.66
C LEU A 103 -1.76 -10.03 10.50
N ALA A 104 -3.05 -9.89 10.75
CA ALA A 104 -4.05 -9.99 9.70
C ALA A 104 -4.00 -8.73 8.80
N HIS A 105 -4.07 -8.92 7.48
CA HIS A 105 -4.19 -7.80 6.56
C HIS A 105 -5.56 -7.11 6.76
N HIS A 106 -5.53 -5.76 6.80
CA HIS A 106 -6.72 -4.92 6.87
C HIS A 106 -6.72 -3.97 5.68
N TRP A 107 -7.50 -4.28 4.66
CA TRP A 107 -7.48 -3.54 3.40
C TRP A 107 -7.84 -2.06 3.55
N GLU A 108 -8.81 -1.72 4.42
CA GLU A 108 -9.16 -0.33 4.71
C GLU A 108 -7.99 0.43 5.35
N LEU A 109 -7.23 -0.24 6.22
CA LEU A 109 -6.03 0.34 6.81
C LEU A 109 -4.91 0.54 5.78
N SER A 110 -4.77 -0.38 4.80
CA SER A 110 -3.89 -0.18 3.65
C SER A 110 -4.31 1.01 2.81
N ARG A 111 -5.62 1.21 2.61
CA ARG A 111 -6.16 2.39 1.96
C ARG A 111 -5.77 3.69 2.69
N VAL A 112 -5.94 3.74 4.01
CA VAL A 112 -5.50 4.90 4.83
C VAL A 112 -4.00 5.14 4.68
N ALA A 113 -3.19 4.08 4.74
CA ALA A 113 -1.74 4.16 4.57
C ALA A 113 -1.34 4.68 3.18
N ARG A 114 -2.05 4.30 2.10
CA ARG A 114 -1.83 4.86 0.74
C ARG A 114 -2.13 6.36 0.69
N TYR A 115 -3.25 6.79 1.28
CA TYR A 115 -3.57 8.22 1.38
C TYR A 115 -2.49 9.00 2.14
N LYS A 116 -1.96 8.45 3.22
CA LYS A 116 -0.85 9.05 3.95
C LYS A 116 0.42 9.15 3.10
N SER A 117 0.79 8.09 2.40
CA SER A 117 1.94 8.07 1.50
C SER A 117 1.77 9.06 0.34
N GLN A 118 0.56 9.16 -0.22
CA GLN A 118 0.21 10.10 -1.27
C GLN A 118 0.28 11.55 -0.77
N ASP A 119 -0.26 11.82 0.40
CA ASP A 119 -0.25 13.14 1.03
C ASP A 119 1.18 13.63 1.29
N MET A 120 2.06 12.75 1.80
CA MET A 120 3.49 13.06 1.97
C MET A 120 4.16 13.43 0.65
N ARG A 121 3.88 12.69 -0.44
CA ARG A 121 4.43 12.97 -1.76
C ARG A 121 3.91 14.30 -2.32
N ASP A 122 2.59 14.49 -2.31
CA ASP A 122 1.92 15.57 -3.02
C ASP A 122 2.14 16.92 -2.30
N ASN A 123 2.15 16.91 -0.99
CA ASN A 123 2.43 18.09 -0.15
C ASN A 123 3.92 18.24 0.22
N ARG A 124 4.81 17.38 -0.30
CA ARG A 124 6.27 17.46 -0.17
C ARG A 124 6.74 17.56 1.28
N TYR A 125 6.22 16.72 2.15
CA TYR A 125 6.66 16.61 3.54
C TYR A 125 6.98 15.15 3.91
N PHE A 126 7.68 14.98 5.03
CA PHE A 126 7.95 13.67 5.62
C PHE A 126 7.80 13.76 7.14
N SER A 127 6.62 13.40 7.63
CA SER A 127 6.26 13.49 9.06
C SER A 127 5.09 12.57 9.37
N HIS A 128 5.01 12.08 10.60
CA HIS A 128 3.84 11.36 11.10
C HIS A 128 2.57 12.26 11.11
N THR A 129 2.72 13.54 11.44
CA THR A 129 1.60 14.49 11.39
C THR A 129 1.41 15.02 9.98
N SER A 130 0.23 14.77 9.42
CA SER A 130 -0.19 15.27 8.12
C SER A 130 -0.75 16.69 8.24
N PRO A 131 -0.41 17.61 7.32
CA PRO A 131 -1.08 18.91 7.23
C PRO A 131 -2.55 18.79 6.80
N THR A 132 -2.91 17.69 6.10
CA THR A 132 -4.27 17.43 5.60
C THR A 132 -5.12 16.66 6.61
N TYR A 133 -4.56 15.60 7.23
CA TYR A 133 -5.29 14.60 8.01
C TYR A 133 -4.95 14.60 9.51
N GLY A 134 -4.02 15.45 9.96
CA GLY A 134 -3.58 15.48 11.34
C GLY A 134 -2.70 14.30 11.72
N SER A 135 -2.85 13.81 12.95
CA SER A 135 -2.07 12.64 13.41
C SER A 135 -2.53 11.34 12.72
N PRO A 136 -1.67 10.31 12.62
CA PRO A 136 -2.08 9.02 12.05
C PRO A 136 -3.25 8.40 12.82
N PHE A 137 -3.34 8.64 14.11
CA PHE A 137 -4.42 8.16 14.97
C PHE A 137 -5.76 8.83 14.65
N GLN A 138 -5.74 10.12 14.37
CA GLN A 138 -6.92 10.86 13.93
C GLN A 138 -7.32 10.39 12.52
N MET A 139 -6.38 10.29 11.61
CA MET A 139 -6.63 9.84 10.24
C MET A 139 -7.30 8.46 10.19
N ILE A 140 -6.81 7.48 10.97
CA ILE A 140 -7.43 6.15 11.04
C ILE A 140 -8.89 6.24 11.49
N LYS A 141 -9.21 7.07 12.48
CA LYS A 141 -10.57 7.27 12.97
C LYS A 141 -11.47 7.97 11.96
N ASP A 142 -10.97 9.01 11.30
CA ASP A 142 -11.73 9.80 10.31
C ASP A 142 -12.07 8.96 9.07
N PHE A 143 -11.26 7.92 8.78
CA PHE A 143 -11.57 6.91 7.77
C PHE A 143 -12.51 5.79 8.27
N GLY A 144 -13.06 5.92 9.48
CA GLY A 144 -14.08 5.02 10.03
C GLY A 144 -13.54 3.75 10.67
N ILE A 145 -12.22 3.64 10.89
CA ILE A 145 -11.60 2.44 11.48
C ILE A 145 -11.51 2.61 13.00
N SER A 146 -12.22 1.72 13.73
CA SER A 146 -12.13 1.64 15.18
C SER A 146 -10.97 0.75 15.62
N TYR A 147 -10.28 1.16 16.68
CA TYR A 147 -9.16 0.43 17.24
C TYR A 147 -8.97 0.73 18.74
N ARG A 148 -8.27 -0.15 19.44
CA ARG A 148 -7.85 0.04 20.85
C ARG A 148 -6.43 0.57 20.97
N MET A 149 -5.57 0.21 20.03
CA MET A 149 -4.18 0.64 19.94
C MET A 149 -3.81 0.82 18.47
N ALA A 150 -2.98 1.79 18.15
CA ALA A 150 -2.47 2.00 16.81
C ALA A 150 -0.99 2.43 16.83
N GLY A 151 -0.31 2.21 15.72
CA GLY A 151 1.06 2.65 15.46
C GLY A 151 1.30 2.88 13.99
N GLU A 152 2.34 3.65 13.68
CA GLU A 152 2.71 3.97 12.31
C GLU A 152 4.23 3.91 12.14
N ASN A 153 4.67 3.36 11.03
CA ASN A 153 6.01 3.51 10.47
C ASN A 153 5.89 4.21 9.11
N ILE A 154 6.76 5.17 8.84
CA ILE A 154 6.87 5.83 7.54
C ILE A 154 8.28 5.72 7.00
N ALA A 155 8.42 5.68 5.68
CA ALA A 155 9.71 5.71 4.99
C ALA A 155 9.56 6.33 3.59
N HIS A 156 10.67 6.80 3.02
CA HIS A 156 10.73 7.22 1.62
C HIS A 156 12.09 6.87 1.00
N GLY A 157 12.14 6.83 -0.34
CA GLY A 157 13.36 6.57 -1.10
C GLY A 157 13.72 5.09 -1.28
N TYR A 158 13.01 4.16 -0.65
CA TYR A 158 13.28 2.72 -0.78
C TYR A 158 12.49 2.13 -1.95
N ALA A 159 13.20 1.65 -2.97
CA ALA A 159 12.59 1.21 -4.22
C ALA A 159 11.94 -0.19 -4.17
N THR A 160 12.16 -0.96 -3.10
CA THR A 160 11.62 -2.33 -3.00
C THR A 160 11.08 -2.64 -1.62
N PRO A 161 10.10 -3.57 -1.50
CA PRO A 161 9.58 -4.06 -0.24
C PRO A 161 10.67 -4.55 0.73
N GLN A 162 11.63 -5.32 0.25
CA GLN A 162 12.73 -5.82 1.09
C GLN A 162 13.52 -4.67 1.70
N LYS A 163 13.94 -3.67 0.89
CA LYS A 163 14.75 -2.55 1.37
C LYS A 163 14.04 -1.71 2.41
N VAL A 164 12.75 -1.46 2.27
CA VAL A 164 12.00 -0.68 3.26
C VAL A 164 11.82 -1.45 4.56
N VAL A 165 11.54 -2.75 4.50
CA VAL A 165 11.43 -3.60 5.70
C VAL A 165 12.77 -3.70 6.43
N ASP A 166 13.87 -3.89 5.70
CA ASP A 166 15.23 -3.90 6.28
C ASP A 166 15.54 -2.57 6.99
N ALA A 167 15.20 -1.43 6.36
CA ALA A 167 15.40 -0.12 6.95
C ALA A 167 14.58 0.07 8.25
N TRP A 168 13.32 -0.36 8.26
CA TRP A 168 12.50 -0.32 9.47
C TRP A 168 13.05 -1.24 10.56
N MET A 169 13.52 -2.43 10.22
CA MET A 169 14.11 -3.36 11.20
C MET A 169 15.45 -2.87 11.75
N ASN A 170 16.19 -2.07 11.02
CA ASN A 170 17.44 -1.44 11.49
C ASN A 170 17.20 -0.19 12.36
N SER A 171 15.98 0.31 12.46
CA SER A 171 15.58 1.43 13.33
C SER A 171 14.87 0.89 14.57
N SER A 172 15.36 1.23 15.77
CA SER A 172 14.80 0.71 17.03
C SER A 172 13.32 1.04 17.21
N GLY A 173 12.90 2.28 16.87
CA GLY A 173 11.51 2.71 16.97
C GLY A 173 10.58 1.99 15.99
N HIS A 174 10.99 1.88 14.72
CA HIS A 174 10.19 1.19 13.71
C HIS A 174 10.12 -0.30 13.99
N ARG A 175 11.24 -0.92 14.38
CA ARG A 175 11.29 -2.33 14.79
C ARG A 175 10.40 -2.62 15.99
N ALA A 176 10.34 -1.72 16.97
CA ALA A 176 9.45 -1.86 18.11
C ALA A 176 7.98 -1.95 17.70
N ASN A 177 7.55 -1.19 16.69
CA ASN A 177 6.19 -1.32 16.13
C ASN A 177 5.99 -2.69 15.45
N ILE A 178 6.94 -3.12 14.60
CA ILE A 178 6.84 -4.40 13.89
C ILE A 178 6.76 -5.59 14.87
N LEU A 179 7.54 -5.55 15.95
CA LEU A 179 7.60 -6.62 16.95
C LEU A 179 6.65 -6.42 18.14
N ASN A 180 5.75 -5.46 18.08
CA ASN A 180 4.77 -5.28 19.16
C ASN A 180 3.72 -6.41 19.14
N ALA A 181 3.70 -7.22 20.21
CA ALA A 181 2.77 -8.34 20.36
C ALA A 181 1.31 -7.93 20.49
N SER A 182 1.04 -6.67 20.85
CA SER A 182 -0.33 -6.17 21.07
C SER A 182 -1.07 -5.86 19.77
N TYR A 183 -0.40 -5.66 18.66
CA TYR A 183 -1.06 -5.44 17.38
C TYR A 183 -1.61 -6.73 16.80
N THR A 184 -2.76 -6.64 16.13
CA THR A 184 -3.47 -7.77 15.52
C THR A 184 -3.64 -7.60 14.00
N HIS A 185 -3.58 -6.38 13.49
CA HIS A 185 -3.78 -6.09 12.07
C HIS A 185 -2.72 -5.11 11.54
N ILE A 186 -2.49 -5.20 10.24
CA ILE A 186 -1.56 -4.37 9.50
C ILE A 186 -2.21 -3.84 8.21
N GLY A 187 -1.90 -2.60 7.86
CA GLY A 187 -2.13 -2.03 6.55
C GLY A 187 -0.86 -1.37 6.03
N VAL A 188 -0.58 -1.53 4.75
CA VAL A 188 0.58 -0.92 4.09
C VAL A 188 0.12 -0.12 2.90
N GLY A 189 0.70 1.05 2.70
CA GLY A 189 0.46 1.92 1.56
C GLY A 189 1.76 2.35 0.89
N TYR A 190 1.83 2.17 -0.42
CA TYR A 190 2.96 2.57 -1.26
C TYR A 190 2.53 3.54 -2.34
N VAL A 191 3.35 4.57 -2.56
CA VAL A 191 3.20 5.52 -3.66
C VAL A 191 4.53 5.74 -4.34
N SER A 192 4.56 5.54 -5.66
CA SER A 192 5.72 5.84 -6.52
C SER A 192 5.98 7.36 -6.61
N GLY A 193 7.08 7.76 -7.26
CA GLY A 193 7.42 9.19 -7.32
C GLY A 193 8.05 9.70 -6.03
N GLY A 194 9.12 9.02 -5.59
CA GLY A 194 9.82 9.24 -4.33
C GLY A 194 9.79 8.02 -3.41
N ASN A 195 9.05 6.98 -3.79
CA ASN A 195 8.90 5.73 -3.04
C ASN A 195 8.50 5.99 -1.59
N TYR A 196 7.34 6.62 -1.39
CA TYR A 196 6.77 6.85 -0.07
C TYR A 196 6.04 5.61 0.42
N TRP A 197 6.32 5.23 1.66
CA TRP A 197 5.78 4.05 2.34
C TRP A 197 5.17 4.46 3.67
N THR A 198 3.99 3.93 3.93
CA THR A 198 3.35 4.00 5.24
C THR A 198 2.93 2.61 5.67
N GLN A 199 3.25 2.23 6.89
CA GLN A 199 2.84 0.99 7.52
C GLN A 199 2.07 1.34 8.78
N MET A 200 0.82 0.94 8.85
CA MET A 200 -0.06 1.18 9.99
C MET A 200 -0.41 -0.13 10.68
N PHE A 201 -0.45 -0.08 11.98
CA PHE A 201 -0.79 -1.21 12.85
C PHE A 201 -1.97 -0.84 13.72
N ILE A 202 -2.86 -1.80 13.97
CA ILE A 202 -3.94 -1.64 14.94
C ILE A 202 -4.15 -2.91 15.77
N ARG A 203 -4.67 -2.70 16.99
CA ARG A 203 -5.35 -3.73 17.78
C ARG A 203 -6.85 -3.45 17.69
N LYS A 204 -7.61 -4.39 17.20
CA LYS A 204 -9.09 -4.40 17.28
C LYS A 204 -9.58 -4.85 18.63
#